data_f4605bb6b7b3fa40e49986bb6d258d15
#
_entry.id   f4605bb6b7b3fa40e49986bb6d258d15
#
_cell.length_a   1.000
_cell.length_b   1.000
_cell.length_c   1.000
_cell.angle_alpha   90.00
_cell.angle_beta   90.00
_cell.angle_gamma   90.00
#
_symmetry.space_group_name_H-M   'P 1'
#
loop_
_entity.id
_entity.type
_entity.pdbx_description
1 polymer ?
#
loop_
_entity_poly.entity_id
_entity_poly.type
_entity_poly.pdbx_seq_one_letter_code
_entity_poly.pdbx_strand_id
1 'polypeptide(L)'
;VAGMILGKYLEKCFLERERHSKSKTELEFQSVFWIQAGIFFATLPVLLWHMYEIPLLGFFYNFFMIPLISFVVPAAFIAGLMGSCLVPGLTGAASVIMGGIDVLFGWVHRLPSAMLVCGRPQWWQIGLFCICAGGAVCLAGRNRFHFVGLMAAGCLILMFVRERSDRIICIDVGQGDGLCILSEQGQAVLVDGGSSDVKKVYQYRIEPMLKYYGVRKIDAWFLTHGDSDHVSGLREALENSAVPVKQVILPDVSADETLNEICDLSKRQAVSVMIIRPEDRLKAGNFEFLCLYPKAEWCSGDKNNDSLVQSLSRTAGENYFTMLLMGDLERQGEEMLLEKNGVSDCDVLKVGHHGSSGATSKVFLEASAPEWAFISCGENNSYGHPHDETLERLRMAGCEYLTTAGHGALMIQFSLTSYHILVWGKGADK
;
A
#
# COMPACT_ATOMS: atom_id res chain seq x y z
N VAL A 1 -8.48 28.00 -8.48
CA VAL A 1 -8.34 29.17 -9.35
C VAL A 1 -7.69 28.79 -10.67
N ALA A 2 -6.46 28.21 -10.69
CA ALA A 2 -5.76 27.86 -11.94
C ALA A 2 -6.57 26.97 -12.88
N GLY A 3 -7.22 25.92 -12.38
CA GLY A 3 -8.08 25.03 -13.17
C GLY A 3 -9.29 25.73 -13.78
N MET A 4 -9.89 26.69 -13.08
CA MET A 4 -11.00 27.49 -13.62
C MET A 4 -10.54 28.45 -14.74
N ILE A 5 -9.34 29.03 -14.58
CA ILE A 5 -8.74 29.91 -15.62
C ILE A 5 -8.45 29.08 -16.86
N LEU A 6 -7.82 27.90 -16.68
CA LEU A 6 -7.54 26.98 -17.77
C LEU A 6 -8.83 26.53 -18.45
N GLY A 7 -9.87 26.15 -17.69
CA GLY A 7 -11.15 25.72 -18.23
C GLY A 7 -11.83 26.80 -19.05
N LYS A 8 -11.87 28.06 -18.57
CA LYS A 8 -12.40 29.20 -19.34
C LYS A 8 -11.60 29.50 -20.59
N TYR A 9 -10.28 29.32 -20.56
CA TYR A 9 -9.48 29.47 -21.76
C TYR A 9 -9.78 28.38 -22.79
N LEU A 10 -9.90 27.12 -22.36
CA LEU A 10 -10.28 26.01 -23.23
C LEU A 10 -11.68 26.19 -23.81
N GLU A 11 -12.63 26.62 -22.99
CA GLU A 11 -13.97 27.01 -23.42
C GLU A 11 -13.90 28.01 -24.58
N LYS A 12 -13.17 29.10 -24.38
CA LYS A 12 -12.98 30.12 -25.41
C LYS A 12 -12.40 29.54 -26.71
N CYS A 13 -11.33 28.74 -26.60
CA CYS A 13 -10.66 28.16 -27.78
C CYS A 13 -11.52 27.19 -28.58
N PHE A 14 -12.37 26.41 -27.90
CA PHE A 14 -13.15 25.36 -28.55
C PHE A 14 -14.59 25.74 -28.88
N LEU A 15 -15.21 26.66 -28.11
CA LEU A 15 -16.62 27.07 -28.31
C LEU A 15 -16.81 28.28 -29.22
N GLU A 16 -15.87 29.22 -29.29
CA GLU A 16 -16.02 30.42 -30.14
C GLU A 16 -16.22 30.06 -31.62
N ARG A 17 -15.62 28.96 -32.11
CA ARG A 17 -15.77 28.49 -33.49
C ARG A 17 -17.13 27.84 -33.79
N GLU A 18 -17.82 27.32 -32.76
CA GLU A 18 -19.05 26.55 -32.94
C GLU A 18 -20.29 27.34 -32.48
N ARG A 19 -20.11 28.56 -31.98
CA ARG A 19 -21.16 29.41 -31.34
C ARG A 19 -22.32 29.75 -32.26
N HIS A 20 -22.13 29.75 -33.58
CA HIS A 20 -23.15 30.05 -34.56
C HIS A 20 -24.00 28.84 -34.99
N SER A 21 -23.59 27.62 -34.65
CA SER A 21 -24.29 26.41 -35.12
C SER A 21 -24.99 25.63 -34.00
N LYS A 22 -24.82 26.00 -32.73
CA LYS A 22 -25.30 25.25 -31.58
C LYS A 22 -26.37 26.00 -30.79
N SER A 23 -27.28 25.25 -30.16
CA SER A 23 -28.31 25.80 -29.26
C SER A 23 -27.64 26.36 -27.95
N LYS A 24 -28.34 27.25 -27.28
CA LYS A 24 -27.88 27.84 -26.01
C LYS A 24 -27.58 26.79 -24.97
N THR A 25 -28.42 25.74 -24.87
CA THR A 25 -28.26 24.64 -23.90
C THR A 25 -27.02 23.80 -24.19
N GLU A 26 -26.70 23.52 -25.46
CA GLU A 26 -25.50 22.81 -25.87
C GLU A 26 -24.23 23.59 -25.53
N LEU A 27 -24.24 24.90 -25.69
CA LEU A 27 -23.13 25.79 -25.36
C LEU A 27 -22.89 25.82 -23.84
N GLU A 28 -23.94 25.92 -23.04
CA GLU A 28 -23.86 25.89 -21.58
C GLU A 28 -23.29 24.56 -21.09
N PHE A 29 -23.75 23.42 -21.64
CA PHE A 29 -23.25 22.10 -21.29
C PHE A 29 -21.76 21.97 -21.63
N GLN A 30 -21.33 22.39 -22.82
CA GLN A 30 -19.95 22.36 -23.25
C GLN A 30 -19.05 23.30 -22.43
N SER A 31 -19.57 24.46 -22.02
CA SER A 31 -18.86 25.36 -21.11
C SER A 31 -18.52 24.68 -19.78
N VAL A 32 -19.50 24.06 -19.16
CA VAL A 32 -19.28 23.29 -17.92
C VAL A 32 -18.28 22.16 -18.13
N PHE A 33 -18.36 21.45 -19.25
CA PHE A 33 -17.42 20.37 -19.58
C PHE A 33 -15.95 20.88 -19.65
N TRP A 34 -15.70 21.99 -20.36
CA TRP A 34 -14.33 22.53 -20.49
C TRP A 34 -13.80 23.09 -19.17
N ILE A 35 -14.65 23.69 -18.35
CA ILE A 35 -14.27 24.14 -17.00
C ILE A 35 -13.87 22.93 -16.14
N GLN A 36 -14.67 21.86 -16.16
CA GLN A 36 -14.37 20.63 -15.42
C GLN A 36 -13.06 19.97 -15.91
N ALA A 37 -12.86 19.92 -17.23
CA ALA A 37 -11.61 19.40 -17.80
C ALA A 37 -10.39 20.22 -17.35
N GLY A 38 -10.50 21.55 -17.37
CA GLY A 38 -9.45 22.42 -16.87
C GLY A 38 -9.11 22.21 -15.40
N ILE A 39 -10.12 22.04 -14.55
CA ILE A 39 -9.94 21.74 -13.13
C ILE A 39 -9.27 20.39 -12.99
N PHE A 40 -9.76 19.35 -13.65
CA PHE A 40 -9.22 17.98 -13.59
C PHE A 40 -7.74 17.95 -13.96
N PHE A 41 -7.37 18.49 -15.13
CA PHE A 41 -5.96 18.47 -15.57
C PHE A 41 -5.05 19.32 -14.70
N ALA A 42 -5.53 20.46 -14.20
CA ALA A 42 -4.73 21.30 -13.30
C ALA A 42 -4.50 20.66 -11.92
N THR A 43 -5.42 19.82 -11.46
CA THR A 43 -5.32 19.14 -10.15
C THR A 43 -4.65 17.76 -10.24
N LEU A 44 -4.57 17.17 -11.43
CA LEU A 44 -4.05 15.81 -11.63
C LEU A 44 -2.66 15.55 -11.03
N PRO A 45 -1.64 16.43 -11.21
CA PRO A 45 -0.32 16.21 -10.59
C PRO A 45 -0.38 16.22 -9.06
N VAL A 46 -1.18 17.13 -8.48
CA VAL A 46 -1.32 17.25 -7.02
C VAL A 46 -2.07 16.03 -6.46
N LEU A 47 -3.12 15.59 -7.15
CA LEU A 47 -3.87 14.41 -6.76
C LEU A 47 -2.98 13.17 -6.76
N LEU A 48 -2.19 12.95 -7.82
CA LEU A 48 -1.26 11.83 -7.90
C LEU A 48 -0.11 11.92 -6.90
N TRP A 49 0.33 13.14 -6.56
CA TRP A 49 1.40 13.33 -5.58
C TRP A 49 0.97 12.95 -4.16
N HIS A 50 -0.30 13.13 -3.81
CA HIS A 50 -0.81 12.89 -2.45
C HIS A 50 -1.64 11.62 -2.30
N MET A 51 -2.41 11.25 -3.34
CA MET A 51 -3.35 10.12 -3.27
C MET A 51 -2.86 8.89 -4.04
N TYR A 52 -1.87 9.05 -4.94
CA TYR A 52 -1.25 7.97 -5.72
C TYR A 52 -2.19 7.23 -6.69
N GLU A 53 -3.45 7.68 -6.78
CA GLU A 53 -4.50 7.07 -7.60
C GLU A 53 -5.40 8.14 -8.20
N ILE A 54 -6.15 7.76 -9.23
CA ILE A 54 -7.10 8.63 -9.93
C ILE A 54 -8.47 7.97 -9.93
N PRO A 55 -9.52 8.65 -9.47
CA PRO A 55 -10.88 8.19 -9.67
C PRO A 55 -11.26 8.37 -11.14
N LEU A 56 -11.28 7.28 -11.92
CA LEU A 56 -11.58 7.35 -13.36
C LEU A 56 -12.94 7.94 -13.64
N LEU A 57 -13.92 7.65 -12.79
CA LEU A 57 -15.25 8.22 -12.87
C LEU A 57 -15.36 9.61 -12.22
N GLY A 58 -14.30 10.07 -11.54
CA GLY A 58 -14.30 11.35 -10.82
C GLY A 58 -14.58 12.56 -11.70
N PHE A 59 -14.12 12.53 -12.96
CA PHE A 59 -14.43 13.56 -13.94
C PHE A 59 -15.94 13.68 -14.17
N PHE A 60 -16.63 12.56 -14.40
CA PHE A 60 -18.08 12.53 -14.62
C PHE A 60 -18.86 12.85 -13.34
N TYR A 61 -18.37 12.37 -12.20
CA TYR A 61 -18.96 12.69 -10.91
C TYR A 61 -18.96 14.18 -10.62
N ASN A 62 -17.84 14.83 -10.80
CA ASN A 62 -17.68 16.25 -10.53
C ASN A 62 -18.66 17.09 -11.36
N PHE A 63 -19.07 16.58 -12.52
CA PHE A 63 -20.06 17.24 -13.37
C PHE A 63 -21.42 17.41 -12.67
N PHE A 64 -21.82 16.42 -11.87
CA PHE A 64 -23.08 16.45 -11.13
C PHE A 64 -22.87 16.94 -9.69
N MET A 65 -21.77 16.57 -9.07
CA MET A 65 -21.52 16.83 -7.66
C MET A 65 -21.19 18.28 -7.37
N ILE A 66 -20.43 18.96 -8.24
CA ILE A 66 -20.06 20.36 -7.98
C ILE A 66 -21.30 21.28 -7.97
N PRO A 67 -22.22 21.22 -8.93
CA PRO A 67 -23.48 21.96 -8.83
C PRO A 67 -24.26 21.61 -7.56
N LEU A 68 -24.41 20.33 -7.26
CA LEU A 68 -25.18 19.87 -6.11
C LEU A 68 -24.59 20.37 -4.77
N ILE A 69 -23.31 20.23 -4.56
CA ILE A 69 -22.60 20.71 -3.35
C ILE A 69 -22.68 22.23 -3.24
N SER A 70 -22.68 22.96 -4.37
CA SER A 70 -22.80 24.41 -4.39
C SER A 70 -24.13 24.92 -3.80
N PHE A 71 -25.17 24.08 -3.78
CA PHE A 71 -26.45 24.38 -3.09
C PHE A 71 -26.47 23.82 -1.65
N VAL A 72 -25.93 22.59 -1.45
CA VAL A 72 -26.02 21.92 -0.15
C VAL A 72 -25.18 22.62 0.92
N VAL A 73 -23.95 23.05 0.58
CA VAL A 73 -23.05 23.67 1.56
C VAL A 73 -23.58 25.01 2.07
N PRO A 74 -24.00 25.97 1.24
CA PRO A 74 -24.62 27.21 1.73
C PRO A 74 -25.90 26.95 2.52
N ALA A 75 -26.76 26.01 2.08
CA ALA A 75 -27.96 25.65 2.79
C ALA A 75 -27.67 25.07 4.19
N ALA A 76 -26.70 24.15 4.29
CA ALA A 76 -26.28 23.60 5.56
C ALA A 76 -25.65 24.66 6.49
N PHE A 77 -24.87 25.58 5.93
CA PHE A 77 -24.27 26.67 6.68
C PHE A 77 -25.34 27.64 7.24
N ILE A 78 -26.31 28.05 6.40
CA ILE A 78 -27.43 28.91 6.83
C ILE A 78 -28.24 28.18 7.93
N ALA A 79 -28.58 26.90 7.73
CA ALA A 79 -29.29 26.12 8.73
C ALA A 79 -28.55 26.02 10.06
N GLY A 80 -27.23 25.87 10.00
CA GLY A 80 -26.37 25.86 11.19
C GLY A 80 -26.36 27.21 11.96
N LEU A 81 -26.33 28.33 11.22
CA LEU A 81 -26.36 29.67 11.81
C LEU A 81 -27.73 30.02 12.41
N MET A 82 -28.83 29.61 11.77
CA MET A 82 -30.20 29.94 12.18
C MET A 82 -30.72 29.03 13.31
N GLY A 83 -29.98 28.00 13.66
CA GLY A 83 -30.37 26.99 14.65
C GLY A 83 -31.42 25.99 14.13
N SER A 84 -31.38 24.78 14.66
CA SER A 84 -32.19 23.64 14.20
C SER A 84 -33.69 23.84 14.41
N CYS A 85 -34.11 24.78 15.24
CA CYS A 85 -35.51 25.04 15.53
C CYS A 85 -36.23 25.84 14.43
N LEU A 86 -35.51 26.63 13.63
CA LEU A 86 -36.09 27.51 12.62
C LEU A 86 -36.20 26.91 11.23
N VAL A 87 -35.43 25.86 10.90
CA VAL A 87 -35.38 25.31 9.54
C VAL A 87 -35.32 23.76 9.51
N PRO A 88 -36.26 23.03 10.14
CA PRO A 88 -36.20 21.55 10.21
C PRO A 88 -36.29 20.92 8.81
N GLY A 89 -36.96 21.54 7.84
CA GLY A 89 -37.06 21.04 6.48
C GLY A 89 -35.75 21.14 5.68
N LEU A 90 -34.96 22.19 5.92
CA LEU A 90 -33.68 22.42 5.20
C LEU A 90 -32.58 21.45 5.69
N THR A 91 -32.52 21.23 6.99
CA THR A 91 -31.57 20.25 7.58
C THR A 91 -31.94 18.83 7.17
N GLY A 92 -33.21 18.48 7.16
CA GLY A 92 -33.70 17.18 6.67
C GLY A 92 -33.40 16.96 5.20
N ALA A 93 -33.64 17.94 4.34
CA ALA A 93 -33.32 17.87 2.92
C ALA A 93 -31.80 17.71 2.69
N ALA A 94 -30.96 18.49 3.39
CA ALA A 94 -29.52 18.39 3.30
C ALA A 94 -29.02 16.99 3.74
N SER A 95 -29.57 16.44 4.83
CA SER A 95 -29.20 15.09 5.32
C SER A 95 -29.60 13.99 4.32
N VAL A 96 -30.77 14.08 3.70
CA VAL A 96 -31.20 13.11 2.67
C VAL A 96 -30.30 13.18 1.44
N ILE A 97 -29.94 14.39 0.99
CA ILE A 97 -29.03 14.58 -0.15
C ILE A 97 -27.64 14.01 0.19
N MET A 98 -27.09 14.32 1.36
CA MET A 98 -25.78 13.79 1.78
C MET A 98 -25.84 12.27 1.91
N GLY A 99 -26.87 11.69 2.50
CA GLY A 99 -27.05 10.24 2.54
C GLY A 99 -27.16 9.60 1.15
N GLY A 100 -27.83 10.24 0.21
CA GLY A 100 -27.87 9.80 -1.19
C GLY A 100 -26.51 9.86 -1.88
N ILE A 101 -25.72 10.89 -1.58
CA ILE A 101 -24.34 11.03 -2.03
C ILE A 101 -23.46 9.88 -1.47
N ASP A 102 -23.55 9.60 -0.18
CA ASP A 102 -22.77 8.53 0.47
C ASP A 102 -23.10 7.15 -0.13
N VAL A 103 -24.39 6.87 -0.37
CA VAL A 103 -24.82 5.65 -1.05
C VAL A 103 -24.26 5.57 -2.46
N LEU A 104 -24.32 6.65 -3.22
CA LEU A 104 -23.81 6.73 -4.60
C LEU A 104 -22.27 6.51 -4.61
N PHE A 105 -21.53 7.15 -3.71
CA PHE A 105 -20.09 6.93 -3.56
C PHE A 105 -19.78 5.49 -3.19
N GLY A 106 -20.51 4.91 -2.25
CA GLY A 106 -20.36 3.50 -1.88
C GLY A 106 -20.58 2.54 -3.06
N TRP A 107 -21.51 2.84 -3.94
CA TRP A 107 -21.75 2.06 -5.16
C TRP A 107 -20.59 2.17 -6.15
N VAL A 108 -20.06 3.38 -6.36
CA VAL A 108 -18.97 3.60 -7.31
C VAL A 108 -17.66 3.00 -6.83
N HIS A 109 -17.36 3.09 -5.54
CA HIS A 109 -16.19 2.41 -4.98
C HIS A 109 -16.20 0.89 -5.19
N ARG A 110 -17.38 0.29 -5.31
CA ARG A 110 -17.53 -1.15 -5.60
C ARG A 110 -17.36 -1.51 -7.08
N LEU A 111 -17.33 -0.52 -7.97
CA LEU A 111 -17.15 -0.80 -9.40
C LEU A 111 -15.69 -1.20 -9.65
N PRO A 112 -15.45 -2.32 -10.34
CA PRO A 112 -14.11 -2.70 -10.77
C PRO A 112 -13.46 -1.56 -11.55
N SER A 113 -12.23 -1.23 -11.23
CA SER A 113 -11.47 -0.16 -11.90
C SER A 113 -12.00 1.27 -11.69
N ALA A 114 -12.85 1.52 -10.67
CA ALA A 114 -13.27 2.88 -10.33
C ALA A 114 -12.08 3.80 -9.99
N MET A 115 -11.05 3.21 -9.37
CA MET A 115 -9.80 3.88 -8.99
C MET A 115 -8.63 3.29 -9.79
N LEU A 116 -7.85 4.15 -10.41
CA LEU A 116 -6.63 3.76 -11.11
C LEU A 116 -5.41 4.08 -10.24
N VAL A 117 -4.83 3.08 -9.62
CA VAL A 117 -3.58 3.22 -8.87
C VAL A 117 -2.44 3.52 -9.84
N CYS A 118 -1.83 4.69 -9.69
CA CYS A 118 -0.76 5.17 -10.57
C CYS A 118 0.60 5.22 -9.88
N GLY A 119 0.63 5.30 -8.54
CA GLY A 119 1.82 5.57 -7.76
C GLY A 119 2.19 7.05 -7.72
N ARG A 120 3.16 7.39 -6.87
CA ARG A 120 3.68 8.76 -6.76
C ARG A 120 4.52 9.12 -7.99
N PRO A 121 4.17 10.20 -8.73
CA PRO A 121 4.98 10.65 -9.84
C PRO A 121 6.32 11.23 -9.37
N GLN A 122 7.34 11.13 -10.19
CA GLN A 122 8.62 11.81 -9.96
C GLN A 122 8.55 13.26 -10.44
N TRP A 123 9.41 14.14 -9.92
CA TRP A 123 9.42 15.56 -10.27
C TRP A 123 9.58 15.83 -11.76
N TRP A 124 10.41 15.05 -12.45
CA TRP A 124 10.61 15.20 -13.89
C TRP A 124 9.33 14.86 -14.70
N GLN A 125 8.51 13.90 -14.22
CA GLN A 125 7.23 13.56 -14.85
C GLN A 125 6.24 14.72 -14.72
N ILE A 126 6.19 15.35 -13.54
CA ILE A 126 5.37 16.55 -13.31
C ILE A 126 5.85 17.69 -14.22
N GLY A 127 7.16 17.89 -14.33
CA GLY A 127 7.76 18.88 -15.24
C GLY A 127 7.36 18.65 -16.69
N LEU A 128 7.49 17.42 -17.20
CA LEU A 128 7.09 17.07 -18.56
C LEU A 128 5.59 17.22 -18.79
N PHE A 129 4.77 16.82 -17.82
CA PHE A 129 3.33 17.04 -17.88
C PHE A 129 3.02 18.54 -18.01
N CYS A 130 3.65 19.40 -17.21
CA CYS A 130 3.46 20.86 -17.29
C CYS A 130 3.88 21.41 -18.66
N ILE A 131 4.97 20.91 -19.24
CA ILE A 131 5.44 21.30 -20.58
C ILE A 131 4.40 20.86 -21.64
N CYS A 132 3.94 19.61 -21.59
CA CYS A 132 2.90 19.10 -22.49
C CYS A 132 1.60 19.92 -22.36
N ALA A 133 1.14 20.18 -21.12
CA ALA A 133 -0.06 20.96 -20.86
C ALA A 133 0.07 22.40 -21.37
N GLY A 134 1.22 23.06 -21.12
CA GLY A 134 1.51 24.41 -21.63
C GLY A 134 1.51 24.44 -23.16
N GLY A 135 2.19 23.49 -23.82
CA GLY A 135 2.19 23.34 -25.27
C GLY A 135 0.79 23.08 -25.84
N ALA A 136 0.03 22.21 -25.18
CA ALA A 136 -1.35 21.92 -25.55
C ALA A 136 -2.21 23.20 -25.49
N VAL A 137 -2.12 23.97 -24.43
CA VAL A 137 -2.84 25.25 -24.27
C VAL A 137 -2.45 26.24 -25.37
N CYS A 138 -1.16 26.38 -25.68
CA CYS A 138 -0.70 27.27 -26.80
C CYS A 138 -1.25 26.84 -28.16
N LEU A 139 -1.48 25.55 -28.38
CA LEU A 139 -1.96 25.00 -29.64
C LEU A 139 -3.48 24.81 -29.69
N ALA A 140 -4.19 24.94 -28.58
CA ALA A 140 -5.64 24.70 -28.49
C ALA A 140 -6.45 25.50 -29.52
N GLY A 141 -6.09 26.78 -29.71
CA GLY A 141 -6.75 27.64 -30.70
C GLY A 141 -6.40 27.35 -32.16
N ARG A 142 -5.33 26.61 -32.45
CA ARG A 142 -4.83 26.31 -33.80
C ARG A 142 -5.27 24.92 -34.28
N ASN A 143 -5.03 23.91 -33.48
CA ASN A 143 -5.30 22.51 -33.84
C ASN A 143 -5.68 21.66 -32.62
N ARG A 144 -6.95 21.26 -32.57
CA ARG A 144 -7.48 20.41 -31.48
C ARG A 144 -6.82 19.05 -31.35
N PHE A 145 -6.33 18.47 -32.47
CA PHE A 145 -5.65 17.16 -32.41
C PHE A 145 -4.29 17.27 -31.71
N HIS A 146 -3.54 18.35 -31.92
CA HIS A 146 -2.29 18.57 -31.20
C HIS A 146 -2.54 18.83 -29.71
N PHE A 147 -3.61 19.55 -29.35
CA PHE A 147 -4.02 19.72 -27.96
C PHE A 147 -4.28 18.38 -27.28
N VAL A 148 -5.15 17.55 -27.89
CA VAL A 148 -5.51 16.24 -27.34
C VAL A 148 -4.27 15.34 -27.28
N GLY A 149 -3.44 15.31 -28.31
CA GLY A 149 -2.22 14.48 -28.36
C GLY A 149 -1.22 14.85 -27.27
N LEU A 150 -0.94 16.13 -27.07
CA LEU A 150 -0.02 16.60 -26.01
C LEU A 150 -0.57 16.35 -24.60
N MET A 151 -1.88 16.59 -24.37
CA MET A 151 -2.49 16.29 -23.08
C MET A 151 -2.47 14.79 -22.78
N ALA A 152 -2.79 13.95 -23.77
CA ALA A 152 -2.73 12.50 -23.64
C ALA A 152 -1.29 12.02 -23.35
N ALA A 153 -0.29 12.53 -24.07
CA ALA A 153 1.11 12.19 -23.84
C ALA A 153 1.56 12.59 -22.42
N GLY A 154 1.22 13.80 -21.98
CA GLY A 154 1.53 14.25 -20.62
C GLY A 154 0.86 13.38 -19.55
N CYS A 155 -0.41 13.03 -19.72
CA CYS A 155 -1.12 12.12 -18.83
C CYS A 155 -0.49 10.72 -18.81
N LEU A 156 -0.14 10.17 -19.98
CA LEU A 156 0.51 8.85 -20.05
C LEU A 156 1.86 8.84 -19.31
N ILE A 157 2.69 9.87 -19.51
CA ILE A 157 3.97 10.00 -18.80
C ILE A 157 3.73 10.05 -17.29
N LEU A 158 2.76 10.88 -16.86
CA LEU A 158 2.47 11.09 -15.44
C LEU A 158 1.92 9.83 -14.77
N MET A 159 1.12 9.01 -15.47
CA MET A 159 0.35 7.91 -14.91
C MET A 159 1.03 6.54 -15.04
N PHE A 160 1.82 6.31 -16.07
CA PHE A 160 2.28 4.96 -16.41
C PHE A 160 3.79 4.75 -16.38
N VAL A 161 4.58 5.78 -16.52
CA VAL A 161 6.04 5.65 -16.44
C VAL A 161 6.44 5.55 -14.97
N ARG A 162 6.96 4.39 -14.57
CA ARG A 162 7.43 4.11 -13.19
C ARG A 162 8.80 3.44 -13.25
N GLU A 163 9.68 3.93 -12.42
CA GLU A 163 10.92 3.25 -12.13
C GLU A 163 10.64 2.16 -11.10
N ARG A 164 10.90 0.92 -11.47
CA ARG A 164 10.77 -0.23 -10.60
C ARG A 164 12.16 -0.70 -10.19
N SER A 165 12.29 -1.07 -8.94
CA SER A 165 13.49 -1.71 -8.42
C SER A 165 13.06 -2.74 -7.38
N ASP A 166 13.91 -3.74 -7.21
CA ASP A 166 13.74 -4.70 -6.13
C ASP A 166 13.85 -4.01 -4.78
N ARG A 167 12.88 -4.26 -3.90
CA ARG A 167 12.83 -3.68 -2.54
C ARG A 167 12.24 -4.67 -1.56
N ILE A 168 12.76 -4.64 -0.34
CA ILE A 168 12.14 -5.26 0.84
C ILE A 168 11.83 -4.13 1.81
N ILE A 169 10.60 -4.04 2.28
CA ILE A 169 10.13 -2.96 3.15
C ILE A 169 9.52 -3.59 4.40
N CYS A 170 10.16 -3.38 5.56
CA CYS A 170 9.55 -3.65 6.85
C CYS A 170 8.67 -2.45 7.19
N ILE A 171 7.37 -2.67 7.19
CA ILE A 171 6.35 -1.62 7.31
C ILE A 171 6.24 -1.22 8.78
N ASP A 172 6.17 0.07 9.08
CA ASP A 172 5.81 0.55 10.43
C ASP A 172 4.31 0.35 10.64
N VAL A 173 3.94 -0.85 11.06
CA VAL A 173 2.55 -1.22 11.40
C VAL A 173 2.18 -0.89 12.85
N GLY A 174 3.09 -0.30 13.63
CA GLY A 174 2.98 -0.22 15.08
C GLY A 174 3.42 -1.53 15.74
N GLN A 175 2.72 -1.99 16.78
CA GLN A 175 3.01 -3.28 17.40
C GLN A 175 2.41 -4.40 16.57
N GLY A 176 3.25 -5.15 15.87
CA GLY A 176 2.92 -6.23 14.95
C GLY A 176 3.97 -6.39 13.85
N ASP A 177 3.69 -7.21 12.87
CA ASP A 177 4.58 -7.50 11.75
C ASP A 177 3.97 -7.17 10.40
N GLY A 178 4.81 -6.71 9.49
CA GLY A 178 4.44 -6.50 8.10
C GLY A 178 5.67 -6.27 7.22
N LEU A 179 5.87 -7.15 6.25
CA LEU A 179 6.88 -7.00 5.21
C LEU A 179 6.22 -6.87 3.85
N CYS A 180 6.76 -6.00 3.00
CA CYS A 180 6.38 -5.90 1.60
C CYS A 180 7.61 -6.09 0.72
N ILE A 181 7.55 -7.05 -0.19
CA ILE A 181 8.59 -7.34 -1.17
C ILE A 181 8.09 -6.89 -2.54
N LEU A 182 8.78 -5.97 -3.16
CA LEU A 182 8.48 -5.42 -4.48
C LEU A 182 9.56 -5.83 -5.45
N SER A 183 9.16 -6.54 -6.50
CA SER A 183 10.07 -6.93 -7.58
C SER A 183 10.11 -5.85 -8.68
N GLU A 184 11.28 -5.65 -9.29
CA GLU A 184 11.44 -4.81 -10.48
C GLU A 184 10.55 -5.28 -11.66
N GLN A 185 10.16 -6.56 -11.67
CA GLN A 185 9.24 -7.14 -12.66
C GLN A 185 7.77 -6.80 -12.35
N GLY A 186 7.50 -6.11 -11.22
CA GLY A 186 6.18 -5.59 -10.84
C GLY A 186 5.32 -6.54 -10.03
N GLN A 187 5.90 -7.59 -9.45
CA GLN A 187 5.22 -8.42 -8.46
C GLN A 187 5.31 -7.77 -7.07
N ALA A 188 4.27 -7.93 -6.29
CA ALA A 188 4.19 -7.51 -4.91
C ALA A 188 3.80 -8.70 -4.03
N VAL A 189 4.62 -8.98 -3.03
CA VAL A 189 4.39 -10.04 -2.04
C VAL A 189 4.41 -9.41 -0.65
N LEU A 190 3.44 -9.77 0.19
CA LEU A 190 3.43 -9.41 1.59
C LEU A 190 3.69 -10.63 2.47
N VAL A 191 4.32 -10.39 3.61
CA VAL A 191 4.44 -11.34 4.70
C VAL A 191 3.91 -10.65 5.94
N ASP A 192 2.85 -11.19 6.53
CA ASP A 192 2.06 -10.59 7.58
C ASP A 192 1.55 -9.18 7.24
N GLY A 193 1.03 -8.45 8.19
CA GLY A 193 0.51 -7.10 7.97
C GLY A 193 -0.51 -6.74 9.05
N GLY A 194 -0.33 -7.25 10.25
CA GLY A 194 -1.22 -6.98 11.36
C GLY A 194 -0.69 -5.92 12.33
N SER A 195 -1.55 -5.54 13.25
CA SER A 195 -1.20 -4.64 14.35
C SER A 195 -2.15 -4.85 15.53
N SER A 196 -1.60 -4.79 16.75
CA SER A 196 -2.39 -4.83 17.99
C SER A 196 -2.75 -3.43 18.50
N ASP A 197 -2.07 -2.38 18.06
CA ASP A 197 -2.27 -0.99 18.50
C ASP A 197 -2.82 -0.05 17.41
N VAL A 198 -2.56 -0.32 16.13
CA VAL A 198 -3.07 0.47 15.01
C VAL A 198 -4.37 -0.12 14.48
N LYS A 199 -5.50 0.57 14.74
CA LYS A 199 -6.78 0.19 14.13
C LYS A 199 -6.77 0.44 12.63
N LYS A 200 -7.34 -0.49 11.85
CA LYS A 200 -7.39 -0.42 10.39
C LYS A 200 -6.00 -0.26 9.77
N VAL A 201 -5.08 -1.11 10.20
CA VAL A 201 -3.68 -1.07 9.80
C VAL A 201 -3.50 -1.18 8.27
N TYR A 202 -4.34 -1.99 7.59
CA TYR A 202 -4.32 -2.04 6.13
C TYR A 202 -4.64 -0.68 5.53
N GLN A 203 -5.76 -0.08 5.91
CA GLN A 203 -6.24 1.19 5.36
C GLN A 203 -5.26 2.36 5.59
N TYR A 204 -4.59 2.39 6.75
CA TYR A 204 -3.77 3.56 7.14
C TYR A 204 -2.27 3.38 6.98
N ARG A 205 -1.77 2.15 6.88
CA ARG A 205 -0.33 1.85 6.79
C ARG A 205 0.04 1.10 5.51
N ILE A 206 -0.64 -0.01 5.21
CA ILE A 206 -0.25 -0.91 4.13
C ILE A 206 -0.73 -0.39 2.77
N GLU A 207 -2.02 -0.11 2.62
CA GLU A 207 -2.60 0.33 1.34
C GLU A 207 -1.99 1.63 0.80
N PRO A 208 -1.77 2.69 1.61
CA PRO A 208 -1.11 3.90 1.14
C PRO A 208 0.31 3.65 0.63
N MET A 209 1.07 2.78 1.29
CA MET A 209 2.40 2.37 0.87
C MET A 209 2.35 1.62 -0.47
N LEU A 210 1.44 0.65 -0.62
CA LEU A 210 1.24 -0.07 -1.87
C LEU A 210 0.88 0.89 -3.01
N LYS A 211 -0.06 1.82 -2.76
CA LYS A 211 -0.46 2.84 -3.74
C LYS A 211 0.68 3.79 -4.08
N TYR A 212 1.52 4.18 -3.12
CA TYR A 212 2.71 5.01 -3.33
C TYR A 212 3.65 4.38 -4.38
N TYR A 213 3.90 3.07 -4.27
CA TYR A 213 4.73 2.33 -5.22
C TYR A 213 3.99 1.93 -6.51
N GLY A 214 2.72 2.27 -6.66
CA GLY A 214 1.91 1.95 -7.83
C GLY A 214 1.53 0.47 -7.95
N VAL A 215 1.48 -0.23 -6.81
CA VAL A 215 1.03 -1.62 -6.74
C VAL A 215 -0.47 -1.67 -6.99
N ARG A 216 -0.87 -2.40 -8.03
CA ARG A 216 -2.28 -2.55 -8.45
C ARG A 216 -2.91 -3.86 -8.01
N LYS A 217 -2.12 -4.79 -7.51
CA LYS A 217 -2.52 -6.11 -7.02
C LYS A 217 -1.43 -6.66 -6.13
N ILE A 218 -1.80 -7.44 -5.16
CA ILE A 218 -0.91 -8.24 -4.32
C ILE A 218 -0.87 -9.64 -4.93
N ASP A 219 0.30 -10.10 -5.38
CA ASP A 219 0.42 -11.39 -6.05
C ASP A 219 0.38 -12.55 -5.05
N ALA A 220 0.97 -12.40 -3.87
CA ALA A 220 0.88 -13.34 -2.77
C ALA A 220 0.92 -12.62 -1.42
N TRP A 221 0.23 -13.17 -0.42
CA TRP A 221 0.26 -12.69 0.95
C TRP A 221 0.46 -13.89 1.88
N PHE A 222 1.65 -13.99 2.47
CA PHE A 222 1.98 -15.00 3.47
C PHE A 222 1.47 -14.57 4.84
N LEU A 223 0.96 -15.51 5.61
CA LEU A 223 0.79 -15.37 7.05
C LEU A 223 1.73 -16.34 7.77
N THR A 224 2.37 -15.85 8.82
CA THR A 224 3.26 -16.67 9.64
C THR A 224 2.49 -17.51 10.64
N HIS A 225 1.51 -16.92 11.32
CA HIS A 225 0.62 -17.55 12.30
C HIS A 225 -0.66 -16.70 12.49
N GLY A 226 -1.55 -17.14 13.39
CA GLY A 226 -2.92 -16.59 13.50
C GLY A 226 -3.11 -15.47 14.51
N ASP A 227 -2.07 -14.82 15.04
CA ASP A 227 -2.28 -13.75 16.01
C ASP A 227 -2.67 -12.43 15.32
N SER A 228 -3.41 -11.58 16.03
CA SER A 228 -4.07 -10.41 15.46
C SER A 228 -3.10 -9.39 14.90
N ASP A 229 -1.92 -9.28 15.48
CA ASP A 229 -0.85 -8.40 15.07
C ASP A 229 -0.05 -8.91 13.85
N HIS A 230 -0.47 -10.06 13.28
CA HIS A 230 0.00 -10.59 12.00
C HIS A 230 -1.12 -10.64 10.96
N VAL A 231 -2.36 -10.97 11.34
CA VAL A 231 -3.45 -11.25 10.38
C VAL A 231 -4.42 -10.09 10.14
N SER A 232 -4.48 -9.08 11.02
CA SER A 232 -5.55 -8.06 10.97
C SER A 232 -5.59 -7.28 9.67
N GLY A 233 -4.45 -6.95 9.08
CA GLY A 233 -4.38 -6.24 7.81
C GLY A 233 -4.85 -7.07 6.62
N LEU A 234 -4.51 -8.36 6.57
CA LEU A 234 -5.04 -9.24 5.52
C LEU A 234 -6.56 -9.40 5.63
N ARG A 235 -7.10 -9.54 6.86
CA ARG A 235 -8.55 -9.61 7.09
C ARG A 235 -9.25 -8.37 6.55
N GLU A 236 -8.74 -7.18 6.86
CA GLU A 236 -9.25 -5.91 6.31
C GLU A 236 -9.16 -5.86 4.78
N ALA A 237 -8.03 -6.28 4.22
CA ALA A 237 -7.81 -6.28 2.78
C ALA A 237 -8.78 -7.21 2.04
N LEU A 238 -9.06 -8.40 2.57
CA LEU A 238 -10.02 -9.33 2.00
C LEU A 238 -11.45 -8.79 2.01
N GLU A 239 -11.78 -7.92 2.96
CA GLU A 239 -13.12 -7.33 3.06
C GLU A 239 -13.30 -6.09 2.18
N ASN A 240 -12.31 -5.18 2.11
CA ASN A 240 -12.49 -3.84 1.55
C ASN A 240 -11.22 -3.26 0.89
N SER A 241 -10.44 -4.03 0.14
CA SER A 241 -9.24 -3.51 -0.49
C SER A 241 -9.49 -2.90 -1.88
N ALA A 242 -8.85 -1.74 -2.15
CA ALA A 242 -8.71 -1.21 -3.51
C ALA A 242 -7.58 -1.92 -4.28
N VAL A 243 -6.67 -2.61 -3.60
CA VAL A 243 -5.58 -3.40 -4.19
C VAL A 243 -5.89 -4.88 -3.98
N PRO A 244 -6.42 -5.61 -4.97
CA PRO A 244 -6.88 -6.97 -4.82
C PRO A 244 -5.75 -7.94 -4.47
N VAL A 245 -6.03 -8.88 -3.55
CA VAL A 245 -5.17 -10.00 -3.20
C VAL A 245 -5.48 -11.17 -4.13
N LYS A 246 -4.46 -11.75 -4.77
CA LYS A 246 -4.63 -12.90 -5.67
C LYS A 246 -4.55 -14.22 -4.94
N GLN A 247 -3.60 -14.34 -4.02
CA GLN A 247 -3.31 -15.58 -3.33
C GLN A 247 -2.93 -15.31 -1.87
N VAL A 248 -3.48 -16.12 -0.98
CA VAL A 248 -3.07 -16.20 0.43
C VAL A 248 -2.28 -17.48 0.61
N ILE A 249 -1.17 -17.41 1.33
CA ILE A 249 -0.28 -18.53 1.58
C ILE A 249 -0.18 -18.73 3.09
N LEU A 250 -0.52 -19.93 3.54
CA LEU A 250 -0.58 -20.30 4.95
C LEU A 250 0.37 -21.46 5.24
N PRO A 251 0.95 -21.55 6.44
CA PRO A 251 1.72 -22.71 6.86
C PRO A 251 0.83 -23.95 7.03
N ASP A 252 1.42 -25.13 6.98
CA ASP A 252 0.72 -26.41 7.22
C ASP A 252 0.54 -26.66 8.73
N VAL A 253 -0.28 -25.80 9.37
CA VAL A 253 -0.61 -25.85 10.80
C VAL A 253 -2.09 -26.04 10.96
N SER A 254 -2.54 -27.26 11.29
CA SER A 254 -3.96 -27.59 11.38
C SER A 254 -4.65 -27.05 12.64
N ALA A 255 -3.90 -26.76 13.70
CA ALA A 255 -4.42 -26.37 15.02
C ALA A 255 -4.74 -24.88 15.16
N ASP A 256 -4.36 -24.02 14.22
CA ASP A 256 -4.63 -22.59 14.30
C ASP A 256 -6.02 -22.26 13.72
N GLU A 257 -6.97 -22.00 14.63
CA GLU A 257 -8.35 -21.64 14.27
C GLU A 257 -8.41 -20.34 13.46
N THR A 258 -7.57 -19.35 13.76
CA THR A 258 -7.55 -18.06 13.05
C THR A 258 -7.10 -18.23 11.60
N LEU A 259 -6.07 -19.05 11.34
CA LEU A 259 -5.65 -19.34 9.97
C LEU A 259 -6.75 -20.08 9.19
N ASN A 260 -7.49 -20.96 9.86
CA ASN A 260 -8.65 -21.63 9.26
C ASN A 260 -9.76 -20.63 8.91
N GLU A 261 -10.06 -19.66 9.78
CA GLU A 261 -11.00 -18.57 9.49
C GLU A 261 -10.55 -17.73 8.30
N ILE A 262 -9.27 -17.37 8.21
CA ILE A 262 -8.69 -16.62 7.06
C ILE A 262 -8.80 -17.45 5.77
N CYS A 263 -8.53 -18.75 5.84
CA CYS A 263 -8.71 -19.66 4.70
C CYS A 263 -10.14 -19.61 4.17
N ASP A 264 -11.12 -19.69 5.06
CA ASP A 264 -12.54 -19.68 4.69
C ASP A 264 -13.00 -18.29 4.21
N LEU A 265 -12.49 -17.20 4.82
CA LEU A 265 -12.74 -15.85 4.35
C LEU A 265 -12.17 -15.65 2.93
N SER A 266 -10.94 -16.09 2.69
CA SER A 266 -10.30 -16.03 1.37
C SER A 266 -11.11 -16.76 0.31
N LYS A 267 -11.58 -17.97 0.59
CA LYS A 267 -12.44 -18.72 -0.32
C LYS A 267 -13.75 -18.01 -0.62
N ARG A 268 -14.39 -17.40 0.40
CA ARG A 268 -15.62 -16.60 0.21
C ARG A 268 -15.41 -15.39 -0.69
N GLN A 269 -14.21 -14.80 -0.65
CA GLN A 269 -13.81 -13.66 -1.50
C GLN A 269 -13.22 -14.10 -2.85
N ALA A 270 -13.28 -15.39 -3.20
CA ALA A 270 -12.70 -15.97 -4.42
C ALA A 270 -11.17 -15.73 -4.54
N VAL A 271 -10.47 -15.61 -3.42
CA VAL A 271 -9.01 -15.54 -3.34
C VAL A 271 -8.45 -16.94 -3.20
N SER A 272 -7.44 -17.29 -4.00
CA SER A 272 -6.82 -18.61 -3.91
C SER A 272 -6.03 -18.77 -2.60
N VAL A 273 -6.07 -19.96 -2.02
CA VAL A 273 -5.29 -20.30 -0.82
C VAL A 273 -4.33 -21.41 -1.17
N MET A 274 -3.08 -21.27 -0.75
CA MET A 274 -2.03 -22.27 -0.86
C MET A 274 -1.48 -22.59 0.52
N ILE A 275 -1.33 -23.87 0.84
CA ILE A 275 -0.62 -24.33 2.03
C ILE A 275 0.83 -24.57 1.63
N ILE A 276 1.77 -23.99 2.39
CA ILE A 276 3.21 -24.13 2.16
C ILE A 276 3.84 -25.01 3.22
N ARG A 277 4.81 -25.83 2.82
CA ARG A 277 5.53 -26.79 3.66
C ARG A 277 7.04 -26.57 3.56
N PRO A 278 7.83 -27.07 4.51
CA PRO A 278 9.29 -27.05 4.38
C PRO A 278 9.75 -27.60 3.03
N GLU A 279 10.76 -26.94 2.45
CA GLU A 279 11.33 -27.17 1.11
C GLU A 279 10.50 -26.59 -0.05
N ASP A 280 9.23 -26.21 0.17
CA ASP A 280 8.48 -25.49 -0.86
C ASP A 280 9.10 -24.14 -1.17
N ARG A 281 9.05 -23.78 -2.46
CA ARG A 281 9.64 -22.55 -2.98
C ARG A 281 8.62 -21.74 -3.77
N LEU A 282 8.62 -20.43 -3.55
CA LEU A 282 7.82 -19.49 -4.32
C LEU A 282 8.73 -18.40 -4.88
N LYS A 283 8.58 -18.11 -6.18
CA LYS A 283 9.36 -17.06 -6.84
C LYS A 283 8.53 -15.82 -7.16
N ALA A 284 9.10 -14.66 -6.91
CA ALA A 284 8.56 -13.36 -7.27
C ALA A 284 9.66 -12.49 -7.87
N GLY A 285 9.78 -12.51 -9.18
CA GLY A 285 10.88 -11.85 -9.90
C GLY A 285 12.23 -12.45 -9.54
N ASN A 286 13.12 -11.60 -9.04
CA ASN A 286 14.46 -12.00 -8.59
C ASN A 286 14.48 -12.60 -7.18
N PHE A 287 13.34 -12.57 -6.49
CA PHE A 287 13.19 -13.10 -5.14
C PHE A 287 12.71 -14.55 -5.16
N GLU A 288 13.23 -15.36 -4.23
CA GLU A 288 12.77 -16.71 -3.94
C GLU A 288 12.52 -16.84 -2.44
N PHE A 289 11.35 -17.32 -2.08
CA PHE A 289 10.94 -17.66 -0.72
C PHE A 289 11.06 -19.17 -0.57
N LEU A 290 11.92 -19.63 0.33
CA LEU A 290 12.04 -21.02 0.73
C LEU A 290 11.42 -21.19 2.11
N CYS A 291 10.41 -22.04 2.22
CA CYS A 291 9.86 -22.43 3.51
C CYS A 291 10.83 -23.33 4.26
N LEU A 292 11.17 -22.96 5.49
CA LEU A 292 12.05 -23.74 6.36
C LEU A 292 11.26 -24.46 7.46
N TYR A 293 10.19 -23.86 7.97
CA TYR A 293 9.42 -24.31 9.12
C TYR A 293 8.00 -23.71 9.09
N PRO A 294 6.95 -24.30 9.68
CA PRO A 294 6.94 -25.59 10.38
C PRO A 294 6.64 -26.78 9.46
N LYS A 295 6.90 -27.97 9.95
CA LYS A 295 6.32 -29.21 9.43
C LYS A 295 5.21 -29.66 10.37
N ALA A 296 4.08 -30.10 9.83
CA ALA A 296 2.89 -30.46 10.61
C ALA A 296 3.19 -31.42 11.79
N GLU A 297 4.14 -32.34 11.59
CA GLU A 297 4.57 -33.30 12.61
C GLU A 297 5.42 -32.68 13.75
N TRP A 298 5.88 -31.42 13.57
CA TRP A 298 6.72 -30.70 14.52
C TRP A 298 5.95 -29.61 15.27
N CYS A 299 4.69 -29.36 14.89
CA CYS A 299 3.87 -28.33 15.53
C CYS A 299 3.64 -28.65 17.01
N SER A 300 3.91 -27.65 17.83
CA SER A 300 3.75 -27.71 19.29
C SER A 300 2.32 -27.45 19.75
N GLY A 301 1.50 -26.83 18.91
CA GLY A 301 0.19 -26.26 19.24
C GLY A 301 0.31 -24.87 19.87
N ASP A 302 1.51 -24.33 20.01
CA ASP A 302 1.75 -22.94 20.36
C ASP A 302 1.93 -22.12 19.08
N LYS A 303 1.10 -21.11 18.89
CA LYS A 303 1.04 -20.33 17.65
C LYS A 303 2.37 -19.68 17.30
N ASN A 304 3.06 -19.13 18.29
CA ASN A 304 4.34 -18.47 18.10
C ASN A 304 5.41 -19.49 17.69
N ASN A 305 5.52 -20.59 18.43
CA ASN A 305 6.47 -21.64 18.12
C ASN A 305 6.12 -22.44 16.85
N ASP A 306 4.91 -22.29 16.31
CA ASP A 306 4.48 -22.88 15.04
C ASP A 306 4.47 -21.85 13.88
N SER A 307 5.10 -20.68 14.07
CA SER A 307 5.23 -19.63 13.05
C SER A 307 5.96 -20.08 11.80
N LEU A 308 5.49 -19.64 10.64
CA LEU A 308 6.16 -19.85 9.36
C LEU A 308 7.53 -19.16 9.34
N VAL A 309 8.58 -19.93 9.16
CA VAL A 309 9.93 -19.41 8.93
C VAL A 309 10.32 -19.58 7.48
N GLN A 310 10.86 -18.52 6.90
CA GLN A 310 11.25 -18.50 5.50
C GLN A 310 12.67 -17.94 5.33
N SER A 311 13.41 -18.52 4.38
CA SER A 311 14.59 -17.89 3.81
C SER A 311 14.16 -17.15 2.54
N LEU A 312 14.27 -15.83 2.55
CA LEU A 312 14.06 -14.98 1.40
C LEU A 312 15.42 -14.71 0.76
N SER A 313 15.61 -15.19 -0.45
CA SER A 313 16.83 -14.91 -1.22
C SER A 313 16.51 -14.02 -2.43
N ARG A 314 17.49 -13.21 -2.83
CA ARG A 314 17.49 -12.47 -4.07
C ARG A 314 18.74 -12.76 -4.87
N THR A 315 18.56 -13.11 -6.14
CA THR A 315 19.68 -13.36 -7.06
C THR A 315 19.56 -12.41 -8.25
N ALA A 316 20.60 -11.63 -8.51
CA ALA A 316 20.70 -10.77 -9.68
C ALA A 316 22.15 -10.81 -10.21
N GLY A 317 22.38 -11.54 -11.30
CA GLY A 317 23.73 -11.83 -11.81
C GLY A 317 24.53 -12.65 -10.80
N GLU A 318 25.70 -12.13 -10.40
CA GLU A 318 26.56 -12.77 -9.40
C GLU A 318 26.24 -12.35 -7.95
N ASN A 319 25.34 -11.38 -7.76
CA ASN A 319 24.98 -10.89 -6.45
C ASN A 319 23.90 -11.76 -5.82
N TYR A 320 24.19 -12.23 -4.62
CA TYR A 320 23.30 -13.02 -3.81
C TYR A 320 23.04 -12.30 -2.49
N PHE A 321 21.82 -12.30 -2.05
CA PHE A 321 21.36 -11.70 -0.79
C PHE A 321 20.38 -12.65 -0.13
N THR A 322 20.46 -12.75 1.19
CA THR A 322 19.56 -13.58 2.01
C THR A 322 19.01 -12.81 3.19
N MET A 323 17.72 -13.04 3.47
CA MET A 323 17.05 -12.56 4.67
C MET A 323 16.26 -13.70 5.31
N LEU A 324 16.44 -13.91 6.61
CA LEU A 324 15.63 -14.85 7.37
C LEU A 324 14.41 -14.11 7.95
N LEU A 325 13.22 -14.69 7.74
CA LEU A 325 11.94 -14.20 8.24
C LEU A 325 11.44 -15.18 9.28
N MET A 326 11.42 -14.76 10.56
CA MET A 326 11.20 -15.67 11.70
C MET A 326 9.74 -15.71 12.17
N GLY A 327 8.87 -14.80 11.70
CA GLY A 327 7.56 -14.61 12.34
C GLY A 327 7.75 -14.35 13.83
N ASP A 328 6.99 -15.04 14.65
CA ASP A 328 7.10 -14.96 16.11
C ASP A 328 7.72 -16.19 16.74
N LEU A 329 8.52 -16.93 15.95
CA LEU A 329 9.23 -18.11 16.43
C LEU A 329 10.05 -17.81 17.67
N GLU A 330 9.83 -18.57 18.72
CA GLU A 330 10.58 -18.52 19.97
C GLU A 330 11.60 -19.65 20.09
N ARG A 331 12.30 -19.69 21.22
CA ARG A 331 13.43 -20.61 21.46
C ARG A 331 13.12 -22.07 21.16
N GLN A 332 11.93 -22.56 21.53
CA GLN A 332 11.58 -23.96 21.29
C GLN A 332 11.49 -24.26 19.78
N GLY A 333 10.88 -23.36 19.02
CA GLY A 333 10.82 -23.48 17.56
C GLY A 333 12.20 -23.29 16.90
N GLU A 334 13.03 -22.36 17.42
CA GLU A 334 14.42 -22.18 16.95
C GLU A 334 15.25 -23.46 17.13
N GLU A 335 15.17 -24.11 18.29
CA GLU A 335 15.85 -25.37 18.57
C GLU A 335 15.41 -26.47 17.59
N MET A 336 14.10 -26.56 17.35
CA MET A 336 13.54 -27.53 16.40
C MET A 336 14.01 -27.26 14.96
N LEU A 337 14.00 -25.98 14.55
CA LEU A 337 14.45 -25.54 13.23
C LEU A 337 15.95 -25.90 13.03
N LEU A 338 16.80 -25.61 14.01
CA LEU A 338 18.22 -25.90 13.95
C LEU A 338 18.50 -27.42 13.91
N GLU A 339 17.74 -28.20 14.70
CA GLU A 339 17.92 -29.66 14.75
C GLU A 339 17.51 -30.33 13.44
N LYS A 340 16.43 -29.88 12.80
CA LYS A 340 15.82 -30.59 11.66
C LYS A 340 16.31 -30.10 10.30
N ASN A 341 16.38 -28.79 10.10
CA ASN A 341 16.68 -28.22 8.79
C ASN A 341 18.02 -27.48 8.75
N GLY A 342 18.51 -27.03 9.91
CA GLY A 342 19.62 -26.08 9.97
C GLY A 342 19.21 -24.69 9.45
N VAL A 343 20.10 -23.74 9.66
CA VAL A 343 19.97 -22.37 9.14
C VAL A 343 21.32 -22.01 8.53
N SER A 344 21.29 -21.34 7.38
CA SER A 344 22.51 -20.79 6.78
C SER A 344 22.70 -19.34 7.20
N ASP A 345 23.93 -18.86 7.06
CA ASP A 345 24.27 -17.44 7.23
C ASP A 345 23.32 -16.57 6.42
N CYS A 346 22.94 -15.42 6.96
CA CYS A 346 22.08 -14.46 6.28
C CYS A 346 22.62 -13.04 6.42
N ASP A 347 22.35 -12.20 5.42
CA ASP A 347 22.72 -10.78 5.45
C ASP A 347 21.83 -10.02 6.44
N VAL A 348 20.55 -10.34 6.47
CA VAL A 348 19.56 -9.65 7.32
C VAL A 348 18.68 -10.67 8.03
N LEU A 349 18.45 -10.43 9.32
CA LEU A 349 17.49 -11.18 10.13
C LEU A 349 16.27 -10.31 10.43
N LYS A 350 15.06 -10.75 10.05
CA LYS A 350 13.83 -10.24 10.66
C LYS A 350 13.67 -10.97 12.00
N VAL A 351 13.92 -10.25 13.06
CA VAL A 351 13.93 -10.77 14.44
C VAL A 351 12.58 -11.38 14.80
N GLY A 352 12.60 -12.53 15.45
CA GLY A 352 11.41 -13.23 15.90
C GLY A 352 10.70 -12.50 17.03
N HIS A 353 9.39 -12.60 17.07
CA HIS A 353 8.49 -12.14 18.12
C HIS A 353 8.80 -10.71 18.58
N HIS A 354 8.94 -9.78 17.62
CA HIS A 354 9.17 -8.34 17.83
C HIS A 354 10.37 -8.02 18.75
N GLY A 355 11.30 -8.94 18.92
CA GLY A 355 12.42 -8.82 19.84
C GLY A 355 12.09 -9.23 21.28
N SER A 356 11.15 -10.17 21.47
CA SER A 356 10.90 -10.84 22.75
C SER A 356 12.17 -11.47 23.33
N SER A 357 12.32 -11.49 24.64
CA SER A 357 13.42 -12.17 25.33
C SER A 357 13.40 -13.69 25.12
N GLY A 358 12.23 -14.26 24.77
CA GLY A 358 12.02 -15.67 24.45
C GLY A 358 12.53 -16.08 23.07
N ALA A 359 12.74 -15.12 22.15
CA ALA A 359 13.14 -15.34 20.76
C ALA A 359 14.61 -14.93 20.50
N THR A 360 15.14 -15.27 19.34
CA THR A 360 16.47 -14.86 18.86
C THR A 360 17.57 -15.29 19.84
N SER A 361 17.64 -16.60 20.09
CA SER A 361 18.58 -17.19 21.02
C SER A 361 20.03 -17.05 20.55
N LYS A 362 20.98 -17.13 21.49
CA LYS A 362 22.41 -17.06 21.16
C LYS A 362 22.81 -18.14 20.16
N VAL A 363 22.34 -19.38 20.35
CA VAL A 363 22.65 -20.51 19.44
C VAL A 363 22.12 -20.27 18.05
N PHE A 364 20.92 -19.68 17.95
CA PHE A 364 20.32 -19.30 16.67
C PHE A 364 21.14 -18.19 15.97
N LEU A 365 21.58 -17.16 16.71
CA LEU A 365 22.41 -16.09 16.17
C LEU A 365 23.81 -16.60 15.72
N GLU A 366 24.38 -17.54 16.44
CA GLU A 366 25.65 -18.17 16.04
C GLU A 366 25.51 -19.00 14.75
N ALA A 367 24.33 -19.59 14.52
CA ALA A 367 24.06 -20.40 13.33
C ALA A 367 23.65 -19.56 12.11
N SER A 368 22.93 -18.46 12.30
CA SER A 368 22.44 -17.59 11.23
C SER A 368 23.35 -16.41 10.90
N ALA A 369 24.27 -16.05 11.80
CA ALA A 369 25.32 -15.05 11.68
C ALA A 369 24.91 -13.76 10.93
N PRO A 370 23.79 -13.09 11.28
CA PRO A 370 23.28 -11.94 10.53
C PRO A 370 24.18 -10.71 10.69
N GLU A 371 24.40 -9.98 9.59
CA GLU A 371 25.06 -8.66 9.65
C GLU A 371 24.12 -7.61 10.22
N TRP A 372 22.83 -7.65 9.81
CA TRP A 372 21.78 -6.72 10.23
C TRP A 372 20.57 -7.45 10.80
N ALA A 373 19.92 -6.81 11.75
CA ALA A 373 18.64 -7.27 12.31
C ALA A 373 17.57 -6.18 12.18
N PHE A 374 16.39 -6.54 11.63
CA PHE A 374 15.22 -5.68 11.59
C PHE A 374 14.22 -6.13 12.65
N ILE A 375 13.81 -5.21 13.51
CA ILE A 375 12.88 -5.45 14.60
C ILE A 375 11.62 -4.63 14.32
N SER A 376 10.50 -5.30 14.05
CA SER A 376 9.19 -4.68 13.94
C SER A 376 8.55 -4.60 15.31
N CYS A 377 8.33 -3.40 15.82
CA CYS A 377 7.70 -3.19 17.13
C CYS A 377 7.09 -1.79 17.21
N GLY A 378 6.06 -1.63 18.04
CA GLY A 378 5.39 -0.35 18.27
C GLY A 378 6.20 0.56 19.22
N GLU A 379 6.08 1.88 19.02
CA GLU A 379 6.58 2.86 19.98
C GLU A 379 5.71 2.82 21.26
N ASN A 380 6.31 2.71 22.42
CA ASN A 380 5.61 2.61 23.69
C ASN A 380 4.65 1.40 23.79
N ASN A 381 4.98 0.27 23.14
CA ASN A 381 4.17 -0.93 23.21
C ASN A 381 4.12 -1.48 24.66
N SER A 382 2.98 -2.10 25.01
CA SER A 382 2.74 -2.62 26.36
C SER A 382 3.54 -3.88 26.71
N TYR A 383 4.16 -4.52 25.72
CA TYR A 383 4.94 -5.74 25.88
C TYR A 383 6.39 -5.45 26.26
N GLY A 384 6.85 -4.21 26.10
CA GLY A 384 8.23 -3.80 26.33
C GLY A 384 9.21 -4.25 25.23
N HIS A 385 8.68 -4.61 24.05
CA HIS A 385 9.51 -5.01 22.92
C HIS A 385 10.20 -3.82 22.24
N PRO A 386 11.46 -3.99 21.76
CA PRO A 386 12.31 -5.15 21.96
C PRO A 386 12.87 -5.19 23.39
N HIS A 387 12.99 -6.37 23.98
CA HIS A 387 13.60 -6.55 25.30
C HIS A 387 15.11 -6.32 25.28
N ASP A 388 15.64 -5.76 26.35
CA ASP A 388 17.07 -5.46 26.46
C ASP A 388 17.96 -6.72 26.30
N GLU A 389 17.49 -7.88 26.76
CA GLU A 389 18.18 -9.15 26.64
C GLU A 389 18.37 -9.56 25.17
N THR A 390 17.38 -9.27 24.31
CA THR A 390 17.47 -9.56 22.87
C THR A 390 18.44 -8.60 22.21
N LEU A 391 18.37 -7.31 22.55
CA LEU A 391 19.31 -6.31 22.03
C LEU A 391 20.75 -6.62 22.43
N GLU A 392 20.96 -7.10 23.66
CA GLU A 392 22.29 -7.50 24.15
C GLU A 392 22.82 -8.72 23.41
N ARG A 393 21.96 -9.74 23.13
CA ARG A 393 22.38 -10.90 22.31
C ARG A 393 22.80 -10.50 20.91
N LEU A 394 22.05 -9.58 20.26
CA LEU A 394 22.41 -9.06 18.94
C LEU A 394 23.75 -8.32 18.96
N ARG A 395 23.97 -7.45 19.96
CA ARG A 395 25.27 -6.75 20.12
C ARG A 395 26.43 -7.72 20.36
N MET A 396 26.22 -8.74 21.20
CA MET A 396 27.24 -9.76 21.45
C MET A 396 27.58 -10.61 20.22
N ALA A 397 26.60 -10.81 19.33
CA ALA A 397 26.78 -11.46 18.04
C ALA A 397 27.47 -10.56 16.99
N GLY A 398 27.71 -9.28 17.30
CA GLY A 398 28.22 -8.30 16.33
C GLY A 398 27.20 -7.85 15.27
N CYS A 399 25.92 -8.10 15.52
CA CYS A 399 24.84 -7.77 14.60
C CYS A 399 24.34 -6.33 14.87
N GLU A 400 24.34 -5.49 13.83
CA GLU A 400 23.71 -4.17 13.87
C GLU A 400 22.19 -4.31 13.79
N TYR A 401 21.43 -3.44 14.45
CA TYR A 401 19.98 -3.54 14.40
C TYR A 401 19.25 -2.21 14.21
N LEU A 402 18.10 -2.28 13.56
CA LEU A 402 17.15 -1.19 13.38
C LEU A 402 15.76 -1.62 13.86
N THR A 403 15.00 -0.68 14.43
CA THR A 403 13.62 -0.90 14.91
C THR A 403 12.64 0.00 14.18
N THR A 404 11.45 -0.49 13.88
CA THR A 404 10.39 0.38 13.31
C THR A 404 9.94 1.44 14.30
N ALA A 405 9.95 1.16 15.60
CA ALA A 405 9.65 2.14 16.65
C ALA A 405 10.59 3.36 16.63
N GLY A 406 11.89 3.13 16.40
CA GLY A 406 12.89 4.20 16.40
C GLY A 406 13.05 4.93 15.06
N HIS A 407 12.82 4.23 13.95
CA HIS A 407 13.21 4.70 12.63
C HIS A 407 12.05 4.83 11.64
N GLY A 408 10.83 4.37 11.99
CA GLY A 408 9.74 4.20 11.04
C GLY A 408 9.93 2.99 10.15
N ALA A 409 9.43 3.01 8.92
CA ALA A 409 9.61 1.88 8.01
C ALA A 409 11.09 1.70 7.60
N LEU A 410 11.54 0.43 7.57
CA LEU A 410 12.91 0.05 7.20
C LEU A 410 12.88 -0.52 5.79
N MET A 411 13.77 -0.09 4.92
CA MET A 411 13.77 -0.54 3.52
C MET A 411 15.14 -1.01 3.09
N ILE A 412 15.20 -2.15 2.42
CA ILE A 412 16.34 -2.60 1.65
C ILE A 412 16.03 -2.29 0.18
N GLN A 413 16.80 -1.41 -0.42
CA GLN A 413 16.72 -1.11 -1.84
C GLN A 413 17.90 -1.70 -2.57
N PHE A 414 17.62 -2.49 -3.59
CA PHE A 414 18.66 -3.15 -4.39
C PHE A 414 19.05 -2.33 -5.60
N SER A 415 20.33 -2.34 -5.87
CA SER A 415 20.93 -1.93 -7.14
C SER A 415 21.41 -3.15 -7.92
N LEU A 416 22.09 -2.96 -9.04
CA LEU A 416 22.66 -4.07 -9.81
C LEU A 416 23.77 -4.80 -9.06
N THR A 417 24.54 -4.09 -8.22
CA THR A 417 25.78 -4.63 -7.60
C THR A 417 25.77 -4.61 -6.08
N SER A 418 24.79 -4.00 -5.44
CA SER A 418 24.74 -3.81 -4.00
C SER A 418 23.31 -3.64 -3.50
N TYR A 419 23.14 -3.58 -2.18
CA TYR A 419 21.93 -3.12 -1.55
C TYR A 419 22.22 -1.96 -0.58
N HIS A 420 21.21 -1.18 -0.29
CA HIS A 420 21.27 -0.08 0.67
C HIS A 420 20.11 -0.21 1.66
N ILE A 421 20.42 -0.05 2.94
CA ILE A 421 19.41 0.01 3.99
C ILE A 421 19.03 1.48 4.17
N LEU A 422 17.74 1.78 4.04
CA LEU A 422 17.16 3.10 4.14
C LEU A 422 16.10 3.09 5.24
N VAL A 423 15.94 4.21 5.93
CA VAL A 423 14.88 4.41 6.92
C VAL A 423 13.88 5.45 6.40
N TRP A 424 12.60 5.23 6.66
CA TRP A 424 11.55 6.12 6.16
C TRP A 424 10.62 6.54 7.30
N GLY A 425 10.81 7.72 7.82
CA GLY A 425 10.00 8.26 8.91
C GLY A 425 10.81 9.05 9.93
N LYS A 426 10.78 8.67 11.17
CA LYS A 426 11.47 9.37 12.26
C LYS A 426 12.98 9.43 12.01
N GLY A 427 13.50 10.62 11.72
CA GLY A 427 14.94 10.86 11.57
C GLY A 427 15.50 10.75 10.15
N ALA A 428 14.67 10.63 9.12
CA ALA A 428 15.11 10.61 7.72
C ALA A 428 15.70 11.95 7.22
N ASP A 429 15.65 13.00 8.02
CA ASP A 429 16.19 14.36 7.72
C ASP A 429 17.52 14.66 8.44
N LYS A 430 18.33 13.65 8.75
CA LYS A 430 19.66 13.88 9.34
C LYS A 430 20.76 13.36 8.46
#